data_db899c03b3c9938d17f9d13eeb58c756
#
_entry.id   db899c03b3c9938d17f9d13eeb58c756
#
_cell.length_a   1.000
_cell.length_b   1.000
_cell.length_c   1.000
_cell.angle_alpha   90.00
_cell.angle_beta   90.00
_cell.angle_gamma   90.00
#
_symmetry.space_group_name_H-M   'P 1'
#
loop_
_entity.id
_entity.type
_entity.pdbx_description
1 polymer ?
#
loop_
_entity_poly.entity_id
_entity_poly.type
_entity_poly.pdbx_seq_one_letter_code
_entity_poly.pdbx_strand_id
1 'polypeptide(L)'
;MNSRRFFLLVAIALLFAGCQYKVPLMNTPVDVTGKLTKGGQPLGNVTLMLQPLETGHMVPLAVGSDGAFKGTIVPGKYAYYLTAGDNGDASVLNGIDASLKEANMQRTVTVQAGQTSLNVEL
;
A
#
# COMPACT_ATOMS: atom_id res chain seq x y z
N MET A 1 -29.53 28.37 -46.78
CA MET A 1 -28.90 27.43 -45.87
C MET A 1 -29.14 27.82 -44.43
N ASN A 2 -29.60 26.92 -43.69
CA ASN A 2 -30.21 27.18 -42.41
C ASN A 2 -29.16 27.29 -41.31
N SER A 3 -28.84 28.51 -40.90
CA SER A 3 -28.00 28.80 -39.75
C SER A 3 -28.49 28.09 -38.46
N ARG A 4 -29.77 27.79 -38.37
CA ARG A 4 -30.38 27.03 -37.28
C ARG A 4 -29.86 25.61 -37.16
N ARG A 5 -29.53 24.94 -38.26
CA ARG A 5 -29.00 23.59 -38.27
C ARG A 5 -27.51 23.57 -37.84
N PHE A 6 -26.81 24.61 -38.17
CA PHE A 6 -25.41 24.77 -37.77
C PHE A 6 -25.29 25.01 -36.26
N PHE A 7 -26.17 25.81 -35.68
CA PHE A 7 -26.22 26.06 -34.24
C PHE A 7 -26.55 24.80 -33.44
N LEU A 8 -27.42 23.95 -33.96
CA LEU A 8 -27.78 22.68 -33.29
C LEU A 8 -26.62 21.69 -33.27
N LEU A 9 -25.85 21.63 -34.35
CA LEU A 9 -24.65 20.75 -34.42
C LEU A 9 -23.53 21.22 -33.49
N VAL A 10 -23.33 22.52 -33.34
CA VAL A 10 -22.35 23.10 -32.44
C VAL A 10 -22.75 22.87 -30.97
N ALA A 11 -24.05 22.99 -30.65
CA ALA A 11 -24.55 22.73 -29.31
C ALA A 11 -24.40 21.28 -28.88
N ILE A 12 -24.60 20.33 -29.82
CA ILE A 12 -24.40 18.89 -29.56
C ILE A 12 -22.91 18.56 -29.36
N ALA A 13 -22.03 19.18 -30.11
CA ALA A 13 -20.58 18.98 -29.94
C ALA A 13 -20.06 19.48 -28.60
N LEU A 14 -20.64 20.54 -28.04
CA LEU A 14 -20.30 21.10 -26.74
C LEU A 14 -20.75 20.20 -25.58
N LEU A 15 -21.83 19.43 -25.77
CA LEU A 15 -22.31 18.50 -24.73
C LEU A 15 -21.41 17.28 -24.51
N PHE A 16 -20.60 16.90 -25.50
CA PHE A 16 -19.65 15.79 -25.38
C PHE A 16 -18.29 16.19 -24.80
N ALA A 17 -17.96 17.46 -24.74
CA ALA A 17 -16.68 17.95 -24.26
C ALA A 17 -16.61 18.10 -22.72
N GLY A 18 -17.72 17.91 -22.01
CA GLY A 18 -17.85 18.28 -20.59
C GLY A 18 -17.62 17.19 -19.57
N CYS A 19 -17.36 15.95 -19.95
CA CYS A 19 -17.34 14.83 -18.99
C CYS A 19 -16.03 14.07 -18.94
N GLN A 20 -14.90 14.75 -18.93
CA GLN A 20 -13.65 14.10 -18.53
C GLN A 20 -13.49 14.19 -17.02
N TYR A 21 -14.08 13.24 -16.33
CA TYR A 21 -13.81 13.05 -14.92
C TYR A 21 -12.37 12.55 -14.75
N LYS A 22 -11.48 13.43 -14.35
CA LYS A 22 -10.14 13.00 -13.94
C LYS A 22 -10.24 12.39 -12.55
N VAL A 23 -10.20 11.07 -12.49
CA VAL A 23 -9.98 10.36 -11.24
C VAL A 23 -8.64 10.86 -10.67
N PRO A 24 -8.58 11.29 -9.39
CA PRO A 24 -7.32 11.66 -8.79
C PRO A 24 -6.35 10.49 -8.94
N LEU A 25 -5.21 10.74 -9.60
CA LEU A 25 -4.19 9.72 -9.76
C LEU A 25 -3.64 9.40 -8.37
N MET A 26 -3.80 8.16 -7.96
CA MET A 26 -3.05 7.64 -6.83
C MET A 26 -1.55 7.79 -7.14
N ASN A 27 -0.77 8.04 -6.10
CA ASN A 27 0.69 8.05 -6.26
C ASN A 27 1.15 6.77 -6.97
N THR A 28 2.13 6.90 -7.84
CA THR A 28 2.68 5.75 -8.57
C THR A 28 3.24 4.72 -7.59
N PRO A 29 2.79 3.45 -7.65
CA PRO A 29 3.34 2.40 -6.80
C PRO A 29 4.85 2.26 -6.99
N VAL A 30 5.55 1.92 -5.92
CA VAL A 30 6.99 1.66 -5.93
C VAL A 30 7.27 0.23 -5.53
N ASP A 31 8.25 -0.40 -6.16
CA ASP A 31 8.73 -1.72 -5.78
C ASP A 31 9.78 -1.55 -4.69
N VAL A 32 9.53 -2.15 -3.54
CA VAL A 32 10.43 -2.11 -2.40
C VAL A 32 10.89 -3.50 -2.01
N THR A 33 12.11 -3.58 -1.53
CA THR A 33 12.66 -4.74 -0.84
C THR A 33 13.08 -4.32 0.55
N GLY A 34 13.05 -5.25 1.49
CA GLY A 34 13.47 -4.91 2.85
C GLY A 34 13.67 -6.12 3.72
N LYS A 35 13.97 -5.85 4.98
CA LYS A 35 14.10 -6.86 6.00
C LYS A 35 13.30 -6.50 7.23
N LEU A 36 12.71 -7.52 7.83
CA LEU A 36 12.05 -7.46 9.11
C LEU A 36 12.97 -8.04 10.17
N THR A 37 13.26 -7.24 11.19
CA THR A 37 14.13 -7.63 12.30
C THR A 37 13.44 -7.37 13.63
N LYS A 38 13.82 -8.15 14.63
CA LYS A 38 13.41 -7.95 16.01
C LYS A 38 14.65 -8.10 16.89
N GLY A 39 14.97 -7.03 17.62
CA GLY A 39 16.18 -7.01 18.45
C GLY A 39 17.47 -7.25 17.65
N GLY A 40 17.52 -6.75 16.41
CA GLY A 40 18.66 -6.92 15.51
C GLY A 40 18.73 -8.28 14.80
N GLN A 41 17.81 -9.20 15.08
CA GLN A 41 17.76 -10.54 14.46
C GLN A 41 16.65 -10.60 13.40
N PRO A 42 16.87 -11.32 12.29
CA PRO A 42 15.83 -11.53 11.30
C PRO A 42 14.61 -12.22 11.91
N LEU A 43 13.41 -11.71 11.58
CA LEU A 43 12.16 -12.35 11.95
C LEU A 43 11.45 -12.77 10.66
N GLY A 44 11.37 -14.07 10.45
CA GLY A 44 10.81 -14.64 9.21
C GLY A 44 9.56 -15.46 9.43
N ASN A 45 9.03 -15.99 8.32
CA ASN A 45 7.85 -16.86 8.29
C ASN A 45 6.56 -16.21 8.85
N VAL A 46 6.49 -14.91 8.74
CA VAL A 46 5.31 -14.11 9.11
C VAL A 46 4.84 -13.30 7.90
N THR A 47 3.67 -12.74 7.99
CA THR A 47 3.19 -11.71 7.04
C THR A 47 3.25 -10.35 7.72
N LEU A 48 3.96 -9.43 7.12
CA LEU A 48 3.98 -8.03 7.53
C LEU A 48 2.81 -7.32 6.85
N MET A 49 1.86 -6.87 7.64
CA MET A 49 0.68 -6.15 7.14
C MET A 49 0.92 -4.66 7.22
N LEU A 50 0.71 -3.98 6.11
CA LEU A 50 0.71 -2.52 6.05
C LEU A 50 -0.71 -2.02 5.86
N GLN A 51 -1.22 -1.29 6.84
CA GLN A 51 -2.54 -0.68 6.78
C GLN A 51 -2.40 0.81 6.48
N PRO A 52 -2.98 1.29 5.36
CA PRO A 52 -2.90 2.70 5.02
C PRO A 52 -3.64 3.57 6.04
N LEU A 53 -3.03 4.69 6.43
CA LEU A 53 -3.61 5.65 7.36
C LEU A 53 -4.38 6.78 6.67
N GLU A 54 -4.18 6.95 5.38
CA GLU A 54 -4.83 7.98 4.58
C GLU A 54 -5.71 7.33 3.52
N THR A 55 -5.13 7.02 2.37
CA THR A 55 -5.82 6.39 1.24
C THR A 55 -5.02 5.22 0.72
N GLY A 56 -5.70 4.19 0.21
CA GLY A 56 -5.05 3.03 -0.38
C GLY A 56 -5.63 1.73 0.12
N HIS A 57 -4.91 0.66 -0.12
CA HIS A 57 -5.28 -0.70 0.24
C HIS A 57 -4.28 -1.29 1.23
N MET A 58 -4.75 -2.23 2.04
CA MET A 58 -3.86 -3.04 2.87
C MET A 58 -2.86 -3.79 1.98
N VAL A 59 -1.61 -3.81 2.40
CA VAL A 59 -0.53 -4.50 1.67
C VAL A 59 0.00 -5.63 2.53
N PRO A 60 -0.29 -6.89 2.19
CA PRO A 60 0.33 -8.04 2.83
C PRO A 60 1.72 -8.29 2.21
N LEU A 61 2.74 -8.37 3.03
CA LEU A 61 4.10 -8.67 2.61
C LEU A 61 4.54 -9.99 3.24
N ALA A 62 4.70 -11.01 2.41
CA ALA A 62 5.21 -12.29 2.87
C ALA A 62 6.69 -12.15 3.23
N VAL A 63 7.05 -12.47 4.46
CA VAL A 63 8.42 -12.39 4.97
C VAL A 63 9.04 -13.78 4.94
N GLY A 64 10.13 -13.94 4.21
CA GLY A 64 10.86 -15.19 4.11
C GLY A 64 11.57 -15.58 5.41
N SER A 65 12.10 -16.79 5.45
CA SER A 65 12.78 -17.33 6.64
C SER A 65 13.99 -16.51 7.09
N ASP A 66 14.57 -15.75 6.18
CA ASP A 66 15.70 -14.84 6.43
C ASP A 66 15.27 -13.41 6.82
N GLY A 67 13.96 -13.18 7.00
CA GLY A 67 13.42 -11.85 7.29
C GLY A 67 13.25 -10.94 6.08
N ALA A 68 13.61 -11.40 4.89
CA ALA A 68 13.51 -10.60 3.69
C ALA A 68 12.08 -10.59 3.14
N PHE A 69 11.65 -9.42 2.64
CA PHE A 69 10.38 -9.26 1.96
C PHE A 69 10.52 -8.32 0.76
N LYS A 70 9.57 -8.41 -0.14
CA LYS A 70 9.45 -7.51 -1.28
C LYS A 70 7.99 -7.30 -1.61
N GLY A 71 7.68 -6.16 -2.19
CA GLY A 71 6.32 -5.87 -2.64
C GLY A 71 6.23 -4.54 -3.35
N THR A 72 5.07 -4.33 -3.95
CA THR A 72 4.72 -3.08 -4.60
C THR A 72 3.79 -2.30 -3.69
N ILE A 73 4.19 -1.09 -3.32
CA ILE A 73 3.51 -0.27 -2.31
C ILE A 73 3.25 1.12 -2.87
N VAL A 74 2.04 1.62 -2.69
CA VAL A 74 1.72 3.01 -3.01
C VAL A 74 2.35 3.92 -1.95
N PRO A 75 3.09 4.97 -2.33
CA PRO A 75 3.65 5.90 -1.35
C PRO A 75 2.60 6.47 -0.40
N GLY A 76 2.92 6.52 0.87
CA GLY A 76 2.03 6.97 1.93
C GLY A 76 2.48 6.51 3.30
N LYS A 77 1.66 6.79 4.29
CA LYS A 77 1.90 6.41 5.69
C LYS A 77 1.05 5.20 6.05
N TYR A 78 1.68 4.22 6.67
CA TYR A 78 1.08 2.94 7.01
C TYR A 78 1.31 2.60 8.49
N ALA A 79 0.30 2.05 9.14
CA ALA A 79 0.50 1.29 10.36
C ALA A 79 0.92 -0.13 9.99
N TYR A 80 1.83 -0.73 10.74
CA TYR A 80 2.27 -2.09 10.48
C TYR A 80 1.97 -3.02 11.66
N TYR A 81 1.66 -4.25 11.33
CA TYR A 81 1.46 -5.33 12.29
C TYR A 81 1.77 -6.67 11.64
N LEU A 82 1.83 -7.72 12.45
CA LEU A 82 2.20 -9.05 12.00
C LEU A 82 1.02 -10.00 12.08
N THR A 83 0.92 -10.86 11.07
CA THR A 83 0.03 -12.02 11.08
C THR A 83 0.84 -13.29 10.82
N ALA A 84 0.24 -14.45 11.09
CA ALA A 84 0.85 -15.72 10.69
C ALA A 84 1.05 -15.74 9.17
N GLY A 85 2.15 -16.36 8.73
CA GLY A 85 2.40 -16.55 7.31
C GLY A 85 1.38 -17.49 6.66
N ASP A 86 1.49 -17.65 5.35
CA ASP A 86 0.58 -18.49 4.55
C ASP A 86 0.53 -19.94 5.01
N ASN A 87 1.55 -20.42 5.69
CA ASN A 87 1.58 -21.76 6.28
C ASN A 87 0.65 -21.91 7.49
N GLY A 88 0.03 -20.83 7.95
CA GLY A 88 -0.94 -20.85 9.04
C GLY A 88 -0.36 -21.18 10.42
N ASP A 89 0.95 -21.21 10.56
CA ASP A 89 1.62 -21.51 11.82
C ASP A 89 1.65 -20.29 12.73
N ALA A 90 0.67 -20.17 13.60
CA ALA A 90 0.57 -19.07 14.55
C ALA A 90 1.66 -19.09 15.62
N SER A 91 2.41 -20.19 15.75
CA SER A 91 3.49 -20.31 16.74
C SER A 91 4.63 -19.33 16.50
N VAL A 92 4.84 -18.90 15.25
CA VAL A 92 5.84 -17.87 14.90
C VAL A 92 5.56 -16.53 15.57
N LEU A 93 4.33 -16.29 15.99
CA LEU A 93 3.92 -15.07 16.70
C LEU A 93 4.03 -15.21 18.22
N ASN A 94 4.41 -16.38 18.74
CA ASN A 94 4.64 -16.57 20.15
C ASN A 94 5.84 -15.74 20.61
N GLY A 95 5.70 -15.05 21.73
CA GLY A 95 6.72 -14.16 22.25
C GLY A 95 6.77 -12.79 21.59
N ILE A 96 5.89 -12.51 20.63
CA ILE A 96 5.74 -11.20 20.03
C ILE A 96 4.73 -10.38 20.85
N ASP A 97 5.03 -9.11 21.07
CA ASP A 97 4.16 -8.19 21.79
C ASP A 97 2.77 -8.14 21.13
N ALA A 98 1.73 -8.19 21.94
CA ALA A 98 0.35 -8.12 21.45
C ALA A 98 0.08 -6.84 20.63
N SER A 99 0.76 -5.75 20.91
CA SER A 99 0.64 -4.49 20.15
C SER A 99 1.12 -4.61 18.70
N LEU A 100 1.90 -5.64 18.37
CA LEU A 100 2.36 -5.94 17.01
C LEU A 100 1.44 -6.87 16.24
N LYS A 101 0.40 -7.40 16.85
CA LYS A 101 -0.52 -8.36 16.23
C LYS A 101 -1.78 -7.68 15.67
N GLU A 102 -1.88 -6.38 15.82
CA GLU A 102 -2.99 -5.57 15.32
C GLU A 102 -2.50 -4.18 14.93
N ALA A 103 -3.26 -3.49 14.10
CA ALA A 103 -2.91 -2.15 13.66
C ALA A 103 -2.81 -1.19 14.84
N ASN A 104 -1.70 -0.47 14.93
CA ASN A 104 -1.41 0.47 16.00
C ASN A 104 -0.85 1.77 15.40
N MET A 105 -1.52 2.89 15.71
CA MET A 105 -1.13 4.21 15.22
C MET A 105 0.24 4.68 15.71
N GLN A 106 0.79 4.04 16.73
CA GLN A 106 2.14 4.33 17.24
C GLN A 106 3.24 3.59 16.49
N ARG A 107 2.88 2.60 15.67
CA ARG A 107 3.81 1.81 14.88
C ARG A 107 3.56 2.05 13.40
N THR A 108 4.25 3.04 12.87
CA THR A 108 4.03 3.50 11.49
C THR A 108 5.32 3.51 10.70
N VAL A 109 5.18 3.33 9.39
CA VAL A 109 6.23 3.53 8.41
C VAL A 109 5.72 4.45 7.31
N THR A 110 6.62 5.19 6.69
CA THR A 110 6.30 6.02 5.54
C THR A 110 7.05 5.51 4.33
N VAL A 111 6.31 5.28 3.24
CA VAL A 111 6.87 4.92 1.94
C VAL A 111 6.83 6.16 1.07
N GLN A 112 7.98 6.57 0.57
CA GLN A 112 8.12 7.76 -0.26
C GLN A 112 8.17 7.39 -1.74
N ALA A 113 7.82 8.35 -2.60
CA ALA A 113 7.96 8.19 -4.04
C ALA A 113 9.43 7.89 -4.39
N GLY A 114 9.66 6.87 -5.24
CA GLY A 114 11.01 6.46 -5.65
C GLY A 114 11.79 5.66 -4.62
N GLN A 115 11.18 5.35 -3.47
CA GLN A 115 11.83 4.51 -2.46
C GLN A 115 11.98 3.07 -2.95
N THR A 116 13.15 2.47 -2.75
CA THR A 116 13.45 1.09 -3.18
C THR A 116 13.70 0.14 -2.00
N SER A 117 13.89 0.66 -0.81
CA SER A 117 14.24 -0.11 0.39
C SER A 117 13.35 0.30 1.56
N LEU A 118 12.90 -0.70 2.32
CA LEU A 118 12.09 -0.50 3.52
C LEU A 118 12.50 -1.54 4.56
N ASN A 119 13.26 -1.13 5.56
CA ASN A 119 13.61 -2.00 6.67
C ASN A 119 12.73 -1.68 7.87
N VAL A 120 12.22 -2.73 8.51
CA VAL A 120 11.34 -2.62 9.68
C VAL A 120 12.00 -3.32 10.86
N GLU A 121 12.27 -2.57 11.90
CA GLU A 121 12.79 -3.07 13.18
C GLU A 121 11.66 -3.04 14.21
N LEU A 122 11.42 -4.17 14.86
CA LEU A 122 10.38 -4.33 15.88
C LEU A 122 10.90 -4.02 17.28
#